data_065cd9570cd71c0edc808efb79f606f4
#
_entry.id   065cd9570cd71c0edc808efb79f606f4
#
_cell.length_a   1.000
_cell.length_b   1.000
_cell.length_c   1.000
_cell.angle_alpha   90.00
_cell.angle_beta   90.00
_cell.angle_gamma   90.00
#
_symmetry.space_group_name_H-M   'P 1'
#
loop_
_entity.id
_entity.type
_entity.pdbx_description
1 polymer ?
#
loop_
_entity_poly.entity_id
_entity_poly.type
_entity_poly.pdbx_seq_one_letter_code
_entity_poly.pdbx_strand_id
1 'polypeptide(L)'
;METDRRYFLEGLFIIGLSLAAALFFVWLANAGRRDDVIYRIHFAESVSGLALGDPVKYRGVDVGMVKAMMIDPDDPRRVQVDVRLRKETPVKTDTKASLKLKGITGVVFVELNGGNPNAESLVAATPKGTIPEIPSEKTGLALVIDQLPKVVEKFSAIEDQTKKVVTDLGDVTGKIKNNPLLKLGSKNKAGSDK
;
A
#
# COMPACT_ATOMS: atom_id res chain seq x y z
N MET A 1 48.68 -25.74 53.25
CA MET A 1 48.21 -24.33 53.06
C MET A 1 48.21 -23.84 51.60
N GLU A 2 48.79 -24.54 50.64
CA GLU A 2 48.74 -24.13 49.20
C GLU A 2 47.42 -24.57 48.50
N THR A 3 46.80 -25.65 48.96
CA THR A 3 45.63 -26.25 48.36
C THR A 3 44.36 -25.36 48.54
N ASP A 4 44.22 -24.78 49.74
CA ASP A 4 43.06 -23.92 50.01
C ASP A 4 43.01 -22.64 49.18
N ARG A 5 44.19 -22.11 48.84
CA ARG A 5 44.33 -20.91 48.04
C ARG A 5 43.94 -21.16 46.55
N ARG A 6 44.19 -22.35 46.03
CA ARG A 6 43.82 -22.74 44.68
C ARG A 6 42.30 -22.89 44.54
N TYR A 7 41.68 -23.60 45.47
CA TYR A 7 40.21 -23.75 45.47
C TYR A 7 39.47 -22.41 45.66
N PHE A 8 40.03 -21.51 46.46
CA PHE A 8 39.48 -20.16 46.60
C PHE A 8 39.56 -19.38 45.30
N LEU A 9 40.68 -19.42 44.57
CA LEU A 9 40.81 -18.75 43.27
C LEU A 9 39.94 -19.36 42.20
N GLU A 10 39.78 -20.67 42.17
CA GLU A 10 38.86 -21.39 41.27
C GLU A 10 37.40 -21.01 41.54
N GLY A 11 36.99 -20.98 42.81
CA GLY A 11 35.65 -20.54 43.19
C GLY A 11 35.38 -19.08 42.82
N LEU A 12 36.34 -18.19 43.05
CA LEU A 12 36.24 -16.78 42.70
C LEU A 12 36.13 -16.58 41.17
N PHE A 13 36.89 -17.39 40.40
CA PHE A 13 36.83 -17.38 38.95
C PHE A 13 35.45 -17.80 38.41
N ILE A 14 34.89 -18.89 38.96
CA ILE A 14 33.56 -19.39 38.56
C ILE A 14 32.48 -18.35 38.87
N ILE A 15 32.53 -17.73 40.07
CA ILE A 15 31.58 -16.69 40.46
C ILE A 15 31.73 -15.47 39.54
N GLY A 16 32.94 -15.03 39.25
CA GLY A 16 33.22 -13.92 38.35
C GLY A 16 32.72 -14.17 36.94
N LEU A 17 32.96 -15.37 36.41
CA LEU A 17 32.52 -15.77 35.09
C LEU A 17 30.97 -15.85 35.01
N SER A 18 30.34 -16.39 36.03
CA SER A 18 28.87 -16.48 36.15
C SER A 18 28.23 -15.09 36.17
N LEU A 19 28.82 -14.18 36.98
CA LEU A 19 28.35 -12.80 37.05
C LEU A 19 28.54 -12.07 35.71
N ALA A 20 29.69 -12.25 35.06
CA ALA A 20 29.97 -11.67 33.73
C ALA A 20 28.98 -12.20 32.66
N ALA A 21 28.70 -13.50 32.68
CA ALA A 21 27.69 -14.12 31.81
C ALA A 21 26.30 -13.53 32.06
N ALA A 22 25.89 -13.41 33.31
CA ALA A 22 24.59 -12.83 33.70
C ALA A 22 24.49 -11.36 33.20
N LEU A 23 25.50 -10.53 33.39
CA LEU A 23 25.56 -9.16 32.93
C LEU A 23 25.52 -9.09 31.40
N PHE A 24 26.22 -9.99 30.73
CA PHE A 24 26.20 -10.09 29.26
C PHE A 24 24.80 -10.41 28.73
N PHE A 25 24.08 -11.35 29.33
CA PHE A 25 22.70 -11.66 28.94
C PHE A 25 21.76 -10.48 29.20
N VAL A 26 21.90 -9.78 30.32
CA VAL A 26 21.12 -8.57 30.60
C VAL A 26 21.41 -7.46 29.58
N TRP A 27 22.68 -7.26 29.25
CA TRP A 27 23.09 -6.31 28.22
C TRP A 27 22.50 -6.70 26.85
N LEU A 28 22.59 -7.97 26.46
CA LEU A 28 22.05 -8.49 25.21
C LEU A 28 20.51 -8.32 25.13
N ALA A 29 19.79 -8.58 26.23
CA ALA A 29 18.36 -8.39 26.31
C ALA A 29 17.94 -6.92 26.17
N ASN A 30 18.78 -5.99 26.60
CA ASN A 30 18.53 -4.55 26.50
C ASN A 30 19.05 -3.92 25.19
N ALA A 31 20.02 -4.56 24.53
CA ALA A 31 20.62 -4.04 23.29
C ALA A 31 19.62 -3.91 22.12
N GLY A 32 18.50 -4.62 22.17
CA GLY A 32 17.42 -4.56 21.17
C GLY A 32 16.29 -3.59 21.49
N ARG A 33 16.30 -2.94 22.65
CA ARG A 33 15.25 -1.96 23.00
C ARG A 33 15.53 -0.64 22.28
N ARG A 34 14.92 -0.50 21.10
CA ARG A 34 14.83 0.79 20.41
C ARG A 34 13.66 1.56 21.03
N ASP A 35 13.81 2.88 21.14
CA ASP A 35 12.72 3.79 21.50
C ASP A 35 11.72 3.84 20.33
N ASP A 36 10.89 2.81 20.23
CA ASP A 36 9.90 2.68 19.18
C ASP A 36 8.55 3.23 19.67
N VAL A 37 7.82 3.88 18.79
CA VAL A 37 6.46 4.38 19.04
C VAL A 37 5.47 3.45 18.36
N ILE A 38 4.37 3.14 19.06
CA ILE A 38 3.28 2.35 18.50
C ILE A 38 2.26 3.30 17.91
N TYR A 39 1.84 3.00 16.68
CA TYR A 39 0.75 3.68 15.99
C TYR A 39 -0.32 2.67 15.63
N ARG A 40 -1.56 3.12 15.55
CA ARG A 40 -2.72 2.33 15.17
C ARG A 40 -3.21 2.76 13.80
N ILE A 41 -3.64 1.79 13.00
CA ILE A 41 -4.19 2.01 11.67
C ILE A 41 -5.46 1.16 11.57
N HIS A 42 -6.57 1.75 11.11
CA HIS A 42 -7.80 1.01 10.81
C HIS A 42 -7.97 0.90 9.29
N PHE A 43 -7.83 -0.30 8.76
CA PHE A 43 -8.04 -0.58 7.34
C PHE A 43 -9.48 -1.01 7.11
N ALA A 44 -10.19 -0.36 6.16
CA ALA A 44 -11.52 -0.75 5.71
C ALA A 44 -11.48 -1.79 4.57
N GLU A 45 -10.29 -2.14 4.10
CA GLU A 45 -10.05 -3.17 3.08
C GLU A 45 -9.39 -4.41 3.69
N SER A 46 -9.40 -5.52 2.95
CA SER A 46 -8.76 -6.75 3.40
C SER A 46 -7.25 -6.56 3.52
N VAL A 47 -6.70 -6.96 4.68
CA VAL A 47 -5.26 -7.00 4.94
C VAL A 47 -4.63 -8.36 4.58
N SER A 48 -5.31 -9.14 3.73
CA SER A 48 -4.81 -10.44 3.29
C SER A 48 -3.42 -10.31 2.65
N GLY A 49 -2.50 -11.18 3.04
CA GLY A 49 -1.10 -11.13 2.62
C GLY A 49 -0.20 -10.26 3.51
N LEU A 50 -0.74 -9.57 4.52
CA LEU A 50 0.03 -8.90 5.57
C LEU A 50 0.23 -9.86 6.74
N ALA A 51 1.44 -9.91 7.29
CA ALA A 51 1.81 -10.75 8.43
C ALA A 51 2.44 -9.93 9.57
N LEU A 52 2.49 -10.52 10.75
CA LEU A 52 3.23 -9.96 11.88
C LEU A 52 4.72 -9.91 11.53
N GLY A 53 5.38 -8.79 11.83
CA GLY A 53 6.78 -8.57 11.48
C GLY A 53 7.01 -8.02 10.08
N ASP A 54 5.99 -7.91 9.24
CA ASP A 54 6.14 -7.29 7.92
C ASP A 54 6.59 -5.84 8.03
N PRO A 55 7.39 -5.36 7.08
CA PRO A 55 7.96 -4.02 7.14
C PRO A 55 6.88 -2.95 6.96
N VAL A 56 7.04 -1.87 7.72
CA VAL A 56 6.37 -0.59 7.47
C VAL A 56 7.36 0.34 6.80
N LYS A 57 6.98 0.86 5.64
CA LYS A 57 7.83 1.76 4.86
C LYS A 57 7.24 3.16 4.84
N TYR A 58 8.10 4.15 4.89
CA TYR A 58 7.75 5.55 4.68
C TYR A 58 8.40 6.01 3.38
N ARG A 59 7.60 6.23 2.32
CA ARG A 59 8.09 6.54 0.97
C ARG A 59 9.18 5.56 0.49
N GLY A 60 8.97 4.25 0.76
CA GLY A 60 9.91 3.20 0.36
C GLY A 60 11.05 2.89 1.34
N VAL A 61 11.28 3.73 2.36
CA VAL A 61 12.29 3.50 3.40
C VAL A 61 11.71 2.71 4.56
N ASP A 62 12.39 1.65 5.01
CA ASP A 62 11.95 0.84 6.15
C ASP A 62 12.03 1.65 7.45
N VAL A 63 10.89 1.90 8.09
CA VAL A 63 10.78 2.70 9.32
C VAL A 63 10.28 1.92 10.52
N GLY A 64 9.79 0.69 10.32
CA GLY A 64 9.26 -0.13 11.39
C GLY A 64 8.68 -1.45 10.90
N MET A 65 7.80 -2.04 11.72
CA MET A 65 7.18 -3.33 11.45
C MET A 65 5.77 -3.43 12.04
N VAL A 66 4.98 -4.34 11.49
CA VAL A 66 3.66 -4.72 12.00
C VAL A 66 3.83 -5.47 13.32
N LYS A 67 3.17 -5.00 14.39
CA LYS A 67 3.25 -5.57 15.74
C LYS A 67 2.07 -6.48 16.06
N ALA A 68 0.86 -6.05 15.72
CA ALA A 68 -0.38 -6.79 15.98
C ALA A 68 -1.42 -6.50 14.92
N MET A 69 -2.31 -7.46 14.71
CA MET A 69 -3.47 -7.31 13.83
C MET A 69 -4.67 -7.96 14.50
N MET A 70 -5.81 -7.29 14.46
CA MET A 70 -7.08 -7.83 14.99
C MET A 70 -8.25 -7.19 14.24
N ILE A 71 -9.40 -7.82 14.31
CA ILE A 71 -10.64 -7.19 13.84
C ILE A 71 -10.96 -6.06 14.82
N ASP A 72 -11.34 -4.88 14.29
CA ASP A 72 -11.70 -3.73 15.10
C ASP A 72 -12.89 -4.09 16.00
N PRO A 73 -12.76 -3.97 17.34
CA PRO A 73 -13.86 -4.32 18.27
C PRO A 73 -15.10 -3.45 18.10
N ASP A 74 -14.92 -2.20 17.66
CA ASP A 74 -16.02 -1.23 17.50
C ASP A 74 -16.70 -1.34 16.13
N ASP A 75 -15.95 -1.73 15.08
CA ASP A 75 -16.47 -1.94 13.73
C ASP A 75 -15.86 -3.17 13.07
N PRO A 76 -16.56 -4.34 13.07
CA PRO A 76 -16.05 -5.59 12.50
C PRO A 76 -15.76 -5.55 10.99
N ARG A 77 -16.16 -4.48 10.30
CA ARG A 77 -15.82 -4.25 8.88
C ARG A 77 -14.41 -3.71 8.68
N ARG A 78 -13.73 -3.35 9.76
CA ARG A 78 -12.37 -2.81 9.73
C ARG A 78 -11.40 -3.76 10.42
N VAL A 79 -10.16 -3.70 9.99
CA VAL A 79 -9.04 -4.41 10.62
C VAL A 79 -8.14 -3.39 11.30
N GLN A 80 -7.96 -3.54 12.60
CA GLN A 80 -7.00 -2.76 13.36
C GLN A 80 -5.62 -3.38 13.20
N VAL A 81 -4.67 -2.57 12.80
CA VAL A 81 -3.25 -2.95 12.66
C VAL A 81 -2.42 -2.02 13.52
N ASP A 82 -1.76 -2.57 14.53
CA ASP A 82 -0.82 -1.83 15.36
C ASP A 82 0.59 -2.00 14.77
N VAL A 83 1.23 -0.90 14.44
CA VAL A 83 2.57 -0.85 13.87
C VAL A 83 3.55 -0.22 14.85
N ARG A 84 4.77 -0.73 14.87
CA ARG A 84 5.87 -0.20 15.67
C ARG A 84 6.80 0.55 14.73
N LEU A 85 6.95 1.85 14.93
CA LEU A 85 7.82 2.72 14.15
C LEU A 85 8.96 3.26 14.99
N ARG A 86 10.11 3.47 14.37
CA ARG A 86 11.24 4.16 15.00
C ARG A 86 10.83 5.58 15.40
N LYS A 87 11.29 6.04 16.57
CA LYS A 87 10.97 7.35 17.13
C LYS A 87 11.37 8.53 16.20
N GLU A 88 12.42 8.33 15.42
CA GLU A 88 12.90 9.32 14.45
C GLU A 88 12.00 9.45 13.22
N THR A 89 11.03 8.53 13.04
CA THR A 89 10.13 8.56 11.89
C THR A 89 9.23 9.80 11.98
N PRO A 90 9.25 10.70 10.97
CA PRO A 90 8.51 11.96 11.01
C PRO A 90 7.03 11.75 10.64
N VAL A 91 6.28 11.04 11.50
CA VAL A 91 4.85 10.83 11.29
C VAL A 91 4.10 12.12 11.64
N LYS A 92 3.39 12.67 10.66
CA LYS A 92 2.65 13.91 10.74
C LYS A 92 1.14 13.66 10.75
N THR A 93 0.35 14.67 11.08
CA THR A 93 -1.12 14.59 11.08
C THR A 93 -1.73 14.35 9.70
N ASP A 94 -1.01 14.68 8.63
CA ASP A 94 -1.38 14.41 7.23
C ASP A 94 -0.84 13.09 6.68
N THR A 95 -0.10 12.32 7.49
CA THR A 95 0.41 11.00 7.10
C THR A 95 -0.74 10.02 6.94
N LYS A 96 -0.73 9.28 5.84
CA LYS A 96 -1.71 8.24 5.52
C LYS A 96 -1.03 6.90 5.32
N ALA A 97 -1.70 5.84 5.74
CA ALA A 97 -1.26 4.47 5.55
C ALA A 97 -2.02 3.80 4.41
N SER A 98 -1.32 3.05 3.58
CA SER A 98 -1.92 2.22 2.52
C SER A 98 -1.22 0.86 2.46
N LEU A 99 -1.91 -0.13 1.92
CA LEU A 99 -1.34 -1.44 1.65
C LEU A 99 -0.71 -1.44 0.26
N LYS A 100 0.50 -1.98 0.14
CA LYS A 100 1.19 -2.11 -1.14
C LYS A 100 1.64 -3.54 -1.37
N LEU A 101 1.52 -4.01 -2.59
CA LEU A 101 2.01 -5.32 -3.00
C LEU A 101 3.54 -5.31 -3.13
N LYS A 102 4.19 -6.30 -2.55
CA LYS A 102 5.62 -6.58 -2.73
C LYS A 102 5.80 -7.57 -3.88
N GLY A 103 5.82 -7.06 -5.10
CA GLY A 103 5.91 -7.89 -6.30
C GLY A 103 4.57 -8.56 -6.68
N ILE A 104 4.64 -9.71 -7.35
CA ILE A 104 3.49 -10.45 -7.91
C ILE A 104 3.02 -11.62 -7.02
N THR A 105 3.70 -11.86 -5.90
CA THR A 105 3.46 -13.03 -5.04
C THR A 105 2.29 -12.86 -4.07
N GLY A 106 1.68 -11.67 -4.02
CA GLY A 106 0.56 -11.37 -3.11
C GLY A 106 0.99 -10.99 -1.68
N VAL A 107 2.29 -10.91 -1.41
CA VAL A 107 2.81 -10.38 -0.14
C VAL A 107 2.56 -8.87 -0.10
N VAL A 108 2.03 -8.38 1.02
CA VAL A 108 1.68 -6.97 1.22
C VAL A 108 2.58 -6.37 2.29
N PHE A 109 2.76 -5.08 2.26
CA PHE A 109 3.40 -4.31 3.33
C PHE A 109 2.65 -3.00 3.54
N VAL A 110 2.86 -2.37 4.70
CA VAL A 110 2.26 -1.07 5.01
C VAL A 110 3.16 0.04 4.47
N GLU A 111 2.62 0.92 3.65
CA GLU A 111 3.30 2.12 3.19
C GLU A 111 2.66 3.37 3.78
N LEU A 112 3.52 4.24 4.33
CA LEU A 112 3.16 5.55 4.83
C LEU A 112 3.52 6.62 3.80
N ASN A 113 2.58 7.50 3.51
CA ASN A 113 2.72 8.63 2.60
C ASN A 113 2.25 9.91 3.27
N GLY A 114 2.59 11.07 2.69
CA GLY A 114 2.29 12.38 3.27
C GLY A 114 3.51 13.01 3.92
N GLY A 115 3.35 13.71 5.04
CA GLY A 115 4.44 14.36 5.78
C GLY A 115 4.80 15.73 5.25
N ASN A 116 3.82 16.62 5.17
CA ASN A 116 4.08 18.04 4.92
C ASN A 116 4.98 18.59 6.05
N PRO A 117 6.10 19.27 5.73
CA PRO A 117 6.98 19.86 6.74
C PRO A 117 6.26 20.75 7.74
N ASN A 118 5.21 21.45 7.30
CA ASN A 118 4.41 22.38 8.12
C ASN A 118 3.32 21.69 8.94
N ALA A 119 3.02 20.41 8.71
CA ALA A 119 2.07 19.67 9.52
C ALA A 119 2.65 19.33 10.89
N GLU A 120 1.80 19.29 11.90
CA GLU A 120 2.18 18.93 13.26
C GLU A 120 2.56 17.45 13.37
N SER A 121 3.41 17.09 14.32
CA SER A 121 3.71 15.70 14.64
C SER A 121 2.45 15.01 15.18
N LEU A 122 2.13 13.82 14.64
CA LEU A 122 0.95 13.07 15.06
C LEU A 122 0.99 12.72 16.56
N VAL A 123 2.17 12.40 17.08
CA VAL A 123 2.36 12.12 18.52
C VAL A 123 2.08 13.35 19.37
N ALA A 124 2.49 14.55 18.90
CA ALA A 124 2.26 15.79 19.63
C ALA A 124 0.77 16.19 19.62
N ALA A 125 0.08 15.92 18.52
CA ALA A 125 -1.35 16.19 18.37
C ALA A 125 -2.24 15.19 19.11
N THR A 126 -1.70 14.02 19.51
CA THR A 126 -2.46 12.97 20.20
C THR A 126 -2.44 13.18 21.71
N PRO A 127 -3.58 13.04 22.42
CA PRO A 127 -3.63 13.12 23.87
C PRO A 127 -2.69 12.10 24.54
N LYS A 128 -2.04 12.52 25.65
CA LYS A 128 -1.15 11.63 26.41
C LYS A 128 -1.90 10.39 26.89
N GLY A 129 -1.31 9.21 26.67
CA GLY A 129 -1.90 7.94 27.08
C GLY A 129 -2.77 7.27 26.02
N THR A 130 -2.99 7.92 24.87
CA THR A 130 -3.70 7.35 23.73
C THR A 130 -2.68 6.93 22.65
N ILE A 131 -2.96 5.83 21.95
CA ILE A 131 -2.14 5.41 20.81
C ILE A 131 -2.46 6.32 19.62
N PRO A 132 -1.46 6.98 19.00
CA PRO A 132 -1.68 7.80 17.82
C PRO A 132 -2.25 6.97 16.66
N GLU A 133 -3.28 7.49 16.00
CA GLU A 133 -3.94 6.83 14.88
C GLU A 133 -3.53 7.46 13.55
N ILE A 134 -3.04 6.61 12.63
CA ILE A 134 -2.73 7.01 11.25
C ILE A 134 -3.93 6.63 10.38
N PRO A 135 -4.58 7.60 9.69
CA PRO A 135 -5.68 7.30 8.78
C PRO A 135 -5.24 6.40 7.62
N SER A 136 -6.09 5.44 7.25
CA SER A 136 -5.84 4.58 6.09
C SER A 136 -6.38 5.20 4.81
N GLU A 137 -5.69 4.92 3.72
CA GLU A 137 -6.11 5.26 2.35
C GLU A 137 -6.30 3.96 1.55
N LYS A 138 -7.32 3.91 0.70
CA LYS A 138 -7.58 2.73 -0.14
C LYS A 138 -6.37 2.41 -1.02
N THR A 139 -6.06 1.13 -1.13
CA THR A 139 -5.00 0.63 -2.01
C THR A 139 -5.27 1.02 -3.46
N GLY A 140 -4.22 1.38 -4.19
CA GLY A 140 -4.36 1.76 -5.61
C GLY A 140 -5.06 0.70 -6.46
N LEU A 141 -4.88 -0.59 -6.14
CA LEU A 141 -5.59 -1.69 -6.79
C LEU A 141 -7.10 -1.67 -6.48
N ALA A 142 -7.50 -1.41 -5.24
CA ALA A 142 -8.90 -1.27 -4.85
C ALA A 142 -9.55 -0.09 -5.59
N LEU A 143 -8.82 1.02 -5.76
CA LEU A 143 -9.30 2.17 -6.54
C LEU A 143 -9.50 1.83 -8.01
N VAL A 144 -8.62 1.02 -8.61
CA VAL A 144 -8.75 0.57 -10.00
C VAL A 144 -9.97 -0.33 -10.16
N ILE A 145 -10.16 -1.29 -9.25
CA ILE A 145 -11.32 -2.18 -9.27
C ILE A 145 -12.63 -1.40 -9.11
N ASP A 146 -12.69 -0.43 -8.21
CA ASP A 146 -13.85 0.45 -8.01
C ASP A 146 -14.17 1.31 -9.26
N GLN A 147 -13.17 1.58 -10.12
CA GLN A 147 -13.32 2.36 -11.35
C GLN A 147 -13.61 1.51 -12.60
N LEU A 148 -13.38 0.19 -12.55
CA LEU A 148 -13.65 -0.71 -13.69
C LEU A 148 -15.06 -0.58 -14.28
N PRO A 149 -16.16 -0.50 -13.48
CA PRO A 149 -17.50 -0.31 -14.04
C PRO A 149 -17.62 0.96 -14.88
N LYS A 150 -17.01 2.06 -14.44
CA LYS A 150 -17.01 3.35 -15.18
C LYS A 150 -16.20 3.27 -16.48
N VAL A 151 -15.14 2.48 -16.50
CA VAL A 151 -14.34 2.25 -17.70
C VAL A 151 -15.13 1.42 -18.71
N VAL A 152 -15.78 0.34 -18.25
CA VAL A 152 -16.63 -0.51 -19.10
C VAL A 152 -17.80 0.29 -19.70
N GLU A 153 -18.46 1.13 -18.88
CA GLU A 153 -19.54 2.02 -19.36
C GLU A 153 -19.06 3.00 -20.44
N LYS A 154 -17.87 3.58 -20.27
CA LYS A 154 -17.27 4.44 -21.31
C LYS A 154 -16.92 3.68 -22.59
N PHE A 155 -16.46 2.42 -22.48
CA PHE A 155 -16.19 1.58 -23.64
C PHE A 155 -17.47 1.24 -24.40
N SER A 156 -18.56 0.90 -23.73
CA SER A 156 -19.85 0.63 -24.37
C SER A 156 -20.40 1.88 -25.09
N ALA A 157 -20.25 3.06 -24.47
CA ALA A 157 -20.63 4.32 -25.10
C ALA A 157 -19.84 4.62 -26.41
N ILE A 158 -18.55 4.27 -26.44
CA ILE A 158 -17.71 4.40 -27.64
C ILE A 158 -18.18 3.40 -28.73
N GLU A 159 -18.52 2.18 -28.36
CA GLU A 159 -19.02 1.16 -29.29
C GLU A 159 -20.32 1.62 -29.96
N ASP A 160 -21.24 2.22 -29.21
CA ASP A 160 -22.50 2.76 -29.75
C ASP A 160 -22.27 3.95 -30.66
N GLN A 161 -21.31 4.83 -30.35
CA GLN A 161 -20.91 5.93 -31.25
C GLN A 161 -20.30 5.41 -32.54
N THR A 162 -19.44 4.37 -32.45
CA THR A 162 -18.81 3.76 -33.61
C THR A 162 -19.86 3.12 -34.54
N LYS A 163 -20.85 2.41 -33.97
CA LYS A 163 -21.98 1.85 -34.73
C LYS A 163 -22.77 2.93 -35.44
N LYS A 164 -23.08 4.07 -34.81
CA LYS A 164 -23.75 5.21 -35.45
C LYS A 164 -22.96 5.76 -36.62
N VAL A 165 -21.64 5.98 -36.43
CA VAL A 165 -20.77 6.48 -37.51
C VAL A 165 -20.74 5.52 -38.71
N VAL A 166 -20.65 4.19 -38.44
CA VAL A 166 -20.65 3.19 -39.52
C VAL A 166 -22.02 3.18 -40.24
N THR A 167 -23.13 3.32 -39.52
CA THR A 167 -24.48 3.38 -40.14
C THR A 167 -24.64 4.65 -40.98
N ASP A 168 -24.23 5.80 -40.44
CA ASP A 168 -24.31 7.08 -41.16
C ASP A 168 -23.44 7.08 -42.43
N LEU A 169 -22.24 6.48 -42.38
CA LEU A 169 -21.40 6.30 -43.58
C LEU A 169 -22.06 5.34 -44.58
N GLY A 170 -22.75 4.30 -44.14
CA GLY A 170 -23.54 3.40 -44.98
C GLY A 170 -24.65 4.14 -45.73
N ASP A 171 -25.40 4.97 -45.00
CA ASP A 171 -26.48 5.79 -45.56
C ASP A 171 -25.97 6.84 -46.57
N VAL A 172 -24.86 7.50 -46.27
CA VAL A 172 -24.22 8.45 -47.16
C VAL A 172 -23.75 7.74 -48.44
N THR A 173 -23.12 6.58 -48.32
CA THR A 173 -22.68 5.79 -49.47
C THR A 173 -23.87 5.30 -50.32
N GLY A 174 -24.97 4.90 -49.67
CA GLY A 174 -26.22 4.52 -50.33
C GLY A 174 -26.86 5.68 -51.10
N LYS A 175 -26.87 6.89 -50.53
CA LYS A 175 -27.40 8.12 -51.20
C LYS A 175 -26.53 8.55 -52.35
N ILE A 176 -25.20 8.41 -52.26
CA ILE A 176 -24.28 8.71 -53.36
C ILE A 176 -24.50 7.73 -54.53
N LYS A 177 -24.63 6.43 -54.24
CA LYS A 177 -24.85 5.42 -55.29
C LYS A 177 -26.21 5.54 -55.97
N ASN A 178 -27.22 6.10 -55.31
CA ASN A 178 -28.55 6.29 -55.84
C ASN A 178 -28.80 7.73 -56.38
N ASN A 179 -27.80 8.59 -56.43
CA ASN A 179 -27.95 9.91 -56.93
C ASN A 179 -28.13 9.89 -58.47
N PRO A 180 -29.27 10.39 -59.03
CA PRO A 180 -29.58 10.30 -60.43
C PRO A 180 -28.57 11.05 -61.31
N LEU A 181 -27.87 12.05 -60.76
CA LEU A 181 -26.84 12.82 -61.47
C LEU A 181 -25.60 12.00 -61.81
N LEU A 182 -25.22 11.01 -61.01
CA LEU A 182 -24.11 10.13 -61.30
C LEU A 182 -24.43 9.04 -62.32
N LYS A 183 -25.73 8.68 -62.46
CA LYS A 183 -26.18 7.75 -63.51
C LYS A 183 -26.21 8.35 -64.87
N LEU A 184 -26.32 9.69 -65.01
CA LEU A 184 -26.29 10.38 -66.27
C LEU A 184 -24.87 10.51 -66.87
N GLY A 185 -23.84 10.59 -66.06
CA GLY A 185 -22.43 10.66 -66.48
C GLY A 185 -21.88 9.37 -67.09
N SER A 186 -22.45 8.21 -66.70
CA SER A 186 -22.03 6.88 -67.17
C SER A 186 -22.61 6.52 -68.56
N LYS A 187 -23.72 7.18 -68.99
CA LYS A 187 -24.37 6.88 -70.26
C LYS A 187 -23.78 7.63 -71.50
N ASN A 188 -22.94 8.62 -71.21
CA ASN A 188 -22.35 9.42 -72.27
C ASN A 188 -20.97 8.96 -72.78
N LYS A 189 -20.43 7.85 -72.18
CA LYS A 189 -19.14 7.30 -72.59
C LYS A 189 -19.21 6.08 -73.53
N ALA A 190 -20.44 5.61 -73.87
CA ALA A 190 -20.65 4.44 -74.70
C ALA A 190 -21.12 4.76 -76.14
N GLY A 191 -20.98 6.03 -76.57
CA GLY A 191 -21.49 6.47 -77.85
C GLY A 191 -20.45 7.12 -78.82
N SER A 192 -19.16 6.94 -78.64
CA SER A 192 -18.13 7.50 -79.53
C SER A 192 -17.08 6.42 -79.85
N ASP A 193 -17.55 5.37 -80.57
CA ASP A 193 -16.70 4.55 -81.45
C ASP A 193 -17.58 3.94 -82.52
N LYS A 194 -17.72 4.72 -83.64
CA LYS A 194 -17.99 4.25 -84.99
C LYS A 194 -17.38 5.20 -85.95
#